data_8f8f55cf6b5562be3b18aed4e0462900
#
_entry.id   8f8f55cf6b5562be3b18aed4e0462900
#
_cell.length_a   1.000
_cell.length_b   1.000
_cell.length_c   1.000
_cell.angle_alpha   90.00
_cell.angle_beta   90.00
_cell.angle_gamma   90.00
#
_symmetry.space_group_name_H-M   'P 1'
#
loop_
_entity.id
_entity.type
_entity.pdbx_description
1 polymer ?
#
loop_
_entity_poly.entity_id
_entity_poly.type
_entity_poly.pdbx_seq_one_letter_code
_entity_poly.pdbx_strand_id
1 'polypeptide(L)'
;MLLCAALQVFPYILRATLFLSMTRSPTAGIVRRPFGRLADGREVDQFTLCNGRGLELSVIPLGGIVTALRCPDRDGRSANVVLGLRSLDDYLLRNHAHVGTIVGRYANRIAGGTFTLDGRTHALARNEGKNTLHGGPGGFGSRWWSIDALPLADDGCVAVELGLVSEDGDQGFPGRLEVSVRYTLTLLDEWCIDYRQTLIPSPLI
;
A
#
# COMPACT_ATOMS: atom_id res chain seq x y z
N MET A 1 31.53 -46.27 68.87
CA MET A 1 31.40 -44.80 68.82
C MET A 1 31.70 -44.30 67.45
N LEU A 2 30.71 -44.04 66.64
CA LEU A 2 30.83 -43.37 65.38
C LEU A 2 29.51 -42.61 65.12
N LEU A 3 29.64 -41.28 65.14
CA LEU A 3 28.55 -40.35 64.81
C LEU A 3 28.26 -40.38 63.31
N CYS A 4 27.02 -40.69 62.97
CA CYS A 4 26.53 -40.60 61.62
C CYS A 4 25.89 -39.22 61.45
N ALA A 5 26.51 -38.32 60.67
CA ALA A 5 25.95 -37.04 60.30
C ALA A 5 25.10 -37.21 59.03
N ALA A 6 23.78 -37.03 59.17
CA ALA A 6 22.87 -37.01 58.04
C ALA A 6 22.91 -35.67 57.38
N LEU A 7 23.42 -35.62 56.12
CA LEU A 7 23.24 -34.48 55.24
C LEU A 7 21.82 -34.55 54.63
N GLN A 8 20.95 -33.63 55.02
CA GLN A 8 19.69 -33.38 54.31
C GLN A 8 19.97 -32.50 53.08
N VAL A 9 19.86 -33.11 51.89
CA VAL A 9 19.88 -32.39 50.64
C VAL A 9 18.46 -31.96 50.32
N PHE A 10 18.18 -30.65 50.41
CA PHE A 10 16.93 -30.05 49.93
C PHE A 10 17.01 -29.93 48.42
N PRO A 11 16.03 -30.46 47.64
CA PRO A 11 15.96 -30.21 46.21
C PRO A 11 15.32 -28.83 46.00
N TYR A 12 16.10 -27.82 45.67
CA TYR A 12 15.57 -26.60 45.10
C TYR A 12 15.07 -26.88 43.70
N ILE A 13 13.74 -27.04 43.56
CA ILE A 13 13.09 -27.02 42.24
C ILE A 13 13.04 -25.57 41.78
N LEU A 14 14.01 -25.18 40.95
CA LEU A 14 13.99 -23.93 40.21
C LEU A 14 12.89 -24.00 39.16
N ARG A 15 11.68 -23.52 39.48
CA ARG A 15 10.63 -23.28 38.47
C ARG A 15 11.06 -22.08 37.65
N ALA A 16 11.74 -22.32 36.51
CA ALA A 16 11.89 -21.33 35.50
C ALA A 16 10.49 -21.15 34.81
N THR A 17 9.76 -20.12 35.22
CA THR A 17 8.57 -19.67 34.49
C THR A 17 9.08 -19.00 33.22
N LEU A 18 9.12 -19.77 32.11
CA LEU A 18 9.30 -19.18 30.80
C LEU A 18 8.03 -18.36 30.53
N PHE A 19 8.13 -17.06 30.69
CA PHE A 19 7.22 -16.12 30.04
C PHE A 19 7.51 -16.20 28.53
N LEU A 20 6.86 -17.13 27.85
CA LEU A 20 6.65 -16.99 26.41
C LEU A 20 5.82 -15.73 26.25
N SER A 21 6.48 -14.64 25.88
CA SER A 21 5.82 -13.48 25.29
C SER A 21 5.13 -13.96 24.01
N MET A 22 3.89 -14.42 24.16
CA MET A 22 3.02 -14.56 23.03
C MET A 22 2.80 -13.15 22.50
N THR A 23 3.57 -12.75 21.50
CA THR A 23 3.21 -11.61 20.65
C THR A 23 1.87 -12.00 20.03
N ARG A 24 0.79 -11.45 20.60
CA ARG A 24 -0.55 -11.59 20.05
C ARG A 24 -0.46 -11.17 18.58
N SER A 25 -0.74 -12.07 17.66
CA SER A 25 -0.95 -11.71 16.27
C SER A 25 -1.97 -10.58 16.24
N PRO A 26 -1.71 -9.49 15.50
CA PRO A 26 -2.65 -8.38 15.44
C PRO A 26 -4.01 -8.92 14.99
N THR A 27 -5.07 -8.45 15.62
CA THR A 27 -6.44 -8.78 15.21
C THR A 27 -6.67 -8.33 13.77
N ALA A 28 -7.40 -9.11 12.98
CA ALA A 28 -7.79 -8.71 11.64
C ALA A 28 -8.50 -7.35 11.65
N GLY A 29 -8.11 -6.45 10.73
CA GLY A 29 -8.68 -5.11 10.68
C GLY A 29 -7.74 -4.09 10.06
N ILE A 30 -8.15 -2.82 10.13
CA ILE A 30 -7.42 -1.69 9.56
C ILE A 30 -7.04 -0.73 10.69
N VAL A 31 -5.77 -0.36 10.71
CA VAL A 31 -5.23 0.66 11.61
C VAL A 31 -4.84 1.88 10.80
N ARG A 32 -5.34 3.05 11.18
CA ARG A 32 -4.99 4.35 10.62
C ARG A 32 -4.04 5.08 11.56
N ARG A 33 -2.91 5.58 11.04
CA ARG A 33 -1.91 6.31 11.82
C ARG A 33 -1.33 7.45 10.99
N PRO A 34 -0.94 8.57 11.60
CA PRO A 34 -0.20 9.63 10.91
C PRO A 34 1.08 9.05 10.29
N PHE A 35 1.30 9.35 9.00
CA PHE A 35 2.51 8.98 8.25
C PHE A 35 3.44 10.18 8.04
N GLY A 36 2.86 11.36 7.90
CA GLY A 36 3.58 12.61 7.73
C GLY A 36 2.66 13.81 7.68
N ARG A 37 3.26 14.99 7.49
CA ARG A 37 2.54 16.25 7.39
C ARG A 37 3.06 17.03 6.19
N LEU A 38 2.14 17.60 5.42
CA LEU A 38 2.48 18.48 4.29
C LEU A 38 2.93 19.87 4.77
N ALA A 39 3.57 20.61 3.90
CA ALA A 39 4.03 21.97 4.21
C ALA A 39 2.88 22.94 4.57
N ASP A 40 1.66 22.68 4.09
CA ASP A 40 0.46 23.42 4.41
C ASP A 40 -0.21 23.00 5.75
N GLY A 41 0.41 22.05 6.46
CA GLY A 41 -0.04 21.55 7.76
C GLY A 41 -1.01 20.38 7.71
N ARG A 42 -1.49 19.94 6.54
CA ARG A 42 -2.37 18.77 6.41
C ARG A 42 -1.65 17.50 6.81
N GLU A 43 -2.28 16.69 7.62
CA GLU A 43 -1.78 15.36 7.98
C GLU A 43 -2.09 14.35 6.87
N VAL A 44 -1.15 13.45 6.64
CA VAL A 44 -1.29 12.33 5.72
C VAL A 44 -1.23 11.05 6.54
N ASP A 45 -2.29 10.26 6.48
CA ASP A 45 -2.38 9.01 7.20
C ASP A 45 -1.91 7.83 6.36
N GLN A 46 -1.39 6.82 7.04
CA GLN A 46 -1.14 5.51 6.53
C GLN A 46 -2.24 4.56 7.03
N PHE A 47 -2.77 3.76 6.13
CA PHE A 47 -3.72 2.69 6.42
C PHE A 47 -2.96 1.37 6.41
N THR A 48 -2.98 0.65 7.51
CA THR A 48 -2.37 -0.68 7.62
C THR A 48 -3.46 -1.72 7.77
N LEU A 49 -3.59 -2.56 6.78
CA LEU A 49 -4.46 -3.73 6.79
C LEU A 49 -3.72 -4.88 7.46
N CYS A 50 -4.39 -5.60 8.36
CA CYS A 50 -3.86 -6.78 9.03
C CYS A 50 -4.86 -7.93 8.86
N ASN A 51 -4.43 -9.09 8.35
CA ASN A 51 -5.32 -10.24 8.19
C ASN A 51 -5.47 -11.10 9.46
N GLY A 52 -4.84 -10.71 10.57
CA GLY A 52 -4.86 -11.48 11.82
C GLY A 52 -3.95 -12.72 11.83
N ARG A 53 -3.25 -13.00 10.73
CA ARG A 53 -2.37 -14.16 10.56
C ARG A 53 -0.89 -13.77 10.40
N GLY A 54 -0.60 -12.46 10.39
CA GLY A 54 0.75 -11.93 10.29
C GLY A 54 1.05 -11.22 8.98
N LEU A 55 0.16 -11.29 7.98
CA LEU A 55 0.28 -10.48 6.76
C LEU A 55 -0.25 -9.07 7.04
N GLU A 56 0.56 -8.05 6.73
CA GLU A 56 0.23 -6.64 6.89
C GLU A 56 0.56 -5.87 5.61
N LEU A 57 -0.38 -5.07 5.13
CA LEU A 57 -0.22 -4.17 3.99
C LEU A 57 -0.41 -2.73 4.45
N SER A 58 0.56 -1.87 4.17
CA SER A 58 0.45 -0.43 4.48
C SER A 58 0.37 0.39 3.21
N VAL A 59 -0.58 1.34 3.16
CA VAL A 59 -0.85 2.19 2.00
C VAL A 59 -1.09 3.64 2.43
N ILE A 60 -0.69 4.59 1.59
CA ILE A 60 -0.93 6.03 1.78
C ILE A 60 -1.73 6.62 0.60
N PRO A 61 -2.47 7.73 0.81
CA PRO A 61 -3.27 8.37 -0.24
C PRO A 61 -2.46 8.92 -1.42
N LEU A 62 -1.23 9.34 -1.20
CA LEU A 62 -0.36 9.81 -2.29
C LEU A 62 -0.07 8.66 -3.25
N GLY A 63 -0.53 8.75 -4.50
CA GLY A 63 -0.30 7.74 -5.55
C GLY A 63 -0.89 6.37 -5.25
N GLY A 64 -1.72 6.20 -4.21
CA GLY A 64 -2.13 4.89 -3.72
C GLY A 64 -0.95 4.01 -3.31
N ILE A 65 0.14 4.64 -2.83
CA ILE A 65 1.43 4.00 -2.61
C ILE A 65 1.36 2.94 -1.54
N VAL A 66 1.79 1.73 -1.88
CA VAL A 66 2.11 0.68 -0.91
C VAL A 66 3.48 0.98 -0.32
N THR A 67 3.50 1.29 0.97
CA THR A 67 4.73 1.64 1.70
C THR A 67 5.40 0.44 2.36
N ALA A 68 4.62 -0.61 2.66
CA ALA A 68 5.11 -1.85 3.21
C ALA A 68 4.16 -3.02 2.92
N LEU A 69 4.73 -4.19 2.71
CA LEU A 69 4.06 -5.48 2.78
C LEU A 69 4.88 -6.36 3.71
N ARG A 70 4.37 -6.61 4.90
CA ARG A 70 5.04 -7.43 5.91
C ARG A 70 4.49 -8.84 5.87
N CYS A 71 5.40 -9.80 5.71
CA CYS A 71 5.07 -11.22 5.70
C CYS A 71 5.88 -11.94 6.77
N PRO A 72 5.31 -12.90 7.52
CA PRO A 72 6.06 -13.77 8.38
C PRO A 72 6.87 -14.78 7.55
N ASP A 73 8.08 -15.07 7.97
CA ASP A 73 8.85 -16.19 7.46
C ASP A 73 8.39 -17.51 8.12
N ARG A 74 9.03 -18.62 7.76
CA ARG A 74 8.72 -19.95 8.34
C ARG A 74 8.94 -20.03 9.85
N ASP A 75 9.73 -19.13 10.43
CA ASP A 75 10.01 -19.06 11.87
C ASP A 75 9.08 -18.05 12.57
N GLY A 76 8.11 -17.44 11.84
CA GLY A 76 7.17 -16.44 12.33
C GLY A 76 7.76 -15.03 12.47
N ARG A 77 8.97 -14.77 11.92
CA ARG A 77 9.57 -13.45 11.95
C ARG A 77 9.05 -12.61 10.80
N SER A 78 8.39 -11.50 11.12
CA SER A 78 7.84 -10.60 10.11
C SER A 78 8.92 -9.69 9.52
N ALA A 79 8.97 -9.61 8.17
CA ALA A 79 9.82 -8.72 7.42
C ALA A 79 9.04 -7.98 6.32
N ASN A 80 9.47 -6.75 5.99
CA ASN A 80 8.92 -6.05 4.83
C ASN A 80 9.56 -6.62 3.55
N VAL A 81 8.74 -7.07 2.62
CA VAL A 81 9.15 -7.73 1.37
C VAL A 81 9.03 -6.83 0.13
N VAL A 82 8.62 -5.58 0.29
CA VAL A 82 8.55 -4.60 -0.81
C VAL A 82 9.51 -3.44 -0.56
N LEU A 83 9.91 -2.78 -1.63
CA LEU A 83 10.65 -1.53 -1.52
C LEU A 83 9.72 -0.43 -1.01
N GLY A 84 10.25 0.40 -0.12
CA GLY A 84 9.55 1.57 0.41
C GLY A 84 10.54 2.67 0.75
N LEU A 85 10.05 3.92 0.79
CA LEU A 85 10.82 5.08 1.24
C LEU A 85 10.50 5.36 2.72
N ARG A 86 11.37 6.14 3.37
CA ARG A 86 11.34 6.29 4.84
C ARG A 86 10.27 7.26 5.33
N SER A 87 9.92 8.27 4.52
CA SER A 87 9.06 9.38 4.94
C SER A 87 8.17 9.85 3.80
N LEU A 88 7.14 10.63 4.16
CA LEU A 88 6.29 11.31 3.18
C LEU A 88 7.11 12.21 2.26
N ASP A 89 8.09 12.96 2.81
CA ASP A 89 8.95 13.85 2.03
C ASP A 89 9.79 13.09 1.01
N ASP A 90 10.27 11.89 1.36
CA ASP A 90 11.00 11.06 0.40
C ASP A 90 10.08 10.63 -0.75
N TYR A 91 8.81 10.30 -0.48
CA TYR A 91 7.84 9.99 -1.54
C TYR A 91 7.48 11.20 -2.40
N LEU A 92 7.35 12.38 -1.81
CA LEU A 92 7.04 13.61 -2.54
C LEU A 92 8.20 14.08 -3.41
N LEU A 93 9.46 13.96 -2.95
CA LEU A 93 10.60 14.61 -3.56
C LEU A 93 11.53 13.64 -4.31
N ARG A 94 11.52 12.35 -3.98
CA ARG A 94 12.53 11.39 -4.43
C ARG A 94 11.98 10.14 -5.10
N ASN A 95 10.66 9.99 -5.20
CA ASN A 95 10.06 8.78 -5.78
C ASN A 95 10.06 8.80 -7.32
N HIS A 96 11.20 9.11 -7.93
CA HIS A 96 11.34 9.10 -9.38
C HIS A 96 11.21 7.70 -10.02
N ALA A 97 11.41 6.65 -9.22
CA ALA A 97 11.27 5.26 -9.66
C ALA A 97 9.84 4.73 -9.53
N HIS A 98 8.87 5.56 -9.14
CA HIS A 98 7.47 5.17 -8.95
C HIS A 98 7.28 3.98 -7.98
N VAL A 99 8.11 3.91 -6.93
CA VAL A 99 8.07 2.81 -5.96
C VAL A 99 6.70 2.75 -5.29
N GLY A 100 6.04 1.60 -5.40
CA GLY A 100 4.76 1.28 -4.77
C GLY A 100 3.54 2.01 -5.32
N THR A 101 3.66 2.86 -6.36
CA THR A 101 2.56 3.69 -6.87
C THR A 101 1.61 2.95 -7.80
N ILE A 102 0.35 3.38 -7.82
CA ILE A 102 -0.57 3.06 -8.92
C ILE A 102 -0.18 3.90 -10.13
N VAL A 103 0.04 3.25 -11.26
CA VAL A 103 0.46 3.90 -12.50
C VAL A 103 -0.73 4.08 -13.44
N GLY A 104 -0.87 5.25 -14.05
CA GLY A 104 -1.96 5.56 -14.99
C GLY A 104 -1.89 7.02 -15.50
N ARG A 105 -2.76 7.38 -16.53
CA ARG A 105 -3.73 6.45 -17.18
C ARG A 105 -3.09 5.32 -17.98
N TYR A 106 -1.86 5.50 -18.50
CA TYR A 106 -1.15 4.54 -19.32
C TYR A 106 0.17 4.16 -18.65
N ALA A 107 0.41 2.87 -18.49
CA ALA A 107 1.65 2.37 -17.92
C ALA A 107 2.75 2.32 -18.98
N ASN A 108 3.97 2.63 -18.57
CA ASN A 108 5.16 2.69 -19.43
C ASN A 108 5.08 3.84 -20.46
N ARG A 109 5.70 3.73 -21.63
CA ARG A 109 5.97 4.83 -22.56
C ARG A 109 4.98 4.93 -23.68
N ILE A 110 4.59 6.18 -23.98
CA ILE A 110 3.98 6.55 -25.25
C ILE A 110 5.00 7.37 -26.03
N ALA A 111 5.49 6.79 -27.13
CA ALA A 111 6.52 7.41 -27.99
C ALA A 111 6.02 8.71 -28.59
N GLY A 112 6.89 9.74 -28.55
CA GLY A 112 6.53 11.07 -29.05
C GLY A 112 5.49 11.81 -28.23
N GLY A 113 4.95 11.19 -27.15
CA GLY A 113 3.87 11.78 -26.34
C GLY A 113 2.59 12.01 -27.15
N THR A 114 2.28 11.14 -28.11
CA THR A 114 1.07 11.25 -28.93
C THR A 114 0.50 9.89 -29.25
N PHE A 115 -0.83 9.81 -29.39
CA PHE A 115 -1.53 8.63 -29.91
C PHE A 115 -2.76 9.04 -30.71
N THR A 116 -3.25 8.15 -31.56
CA THR A 116 -4.49 8.38 -32.33
C THR A 116 -5.58 7.47 -31.80
N LEU A 117 -6.74 8.05 -31.51
CA LEU A 117 -7.95 7.35 -31.10
C LEU A 117 -9.13 7.90 -31.94
N ASP A 118 -9.91 7.05 -32.57
CA ASP A 118 -11.05 7.39 -33.39
C ASP A 118 -10.74 8.46 -34.46
N GLY A 119 -9.57 8.33 -35.09
CA GLY A 119 -9.11 9.26 -36.14
C GLY A 119 -8.60 10.63 -35.65
N ARG A 120 -8.62 10.87 -34.34
CA ARG A 120 -8.10 12.10 -33.70
C ARG A 120 -6.77 11.84 -33.04
N THR A 121 -5.79 12.74 -33.27
CA THR A 121 -4.49 12.68 -32.60
C THR A 121 -4.55 13.47 -31.29
N HIS A 122 -4.20 12.79 -30.20
CA HIS A 122 -4.10 13.37 -28.87
C HIS A 122 -2.63 13.60 -28.52
N ALA A 123 -2.32 14.81 -28.07
CA ALA A 123 -0.99 15.19 -27.58
C ALA A 123 -0.98 15.13 -26.04
N LEU A 124 -0.04 14.39 -25.48
CA LEU A 124 0.09 14.17 -24.05
C LEU A 124 1.20 15.05 -23.46
N ALA A 125 1.07 15.34 -22.16
CA ALA A 125 2.14 15.95 -21.39
C ALA A 125 3.39 15.03 -21.35
N ARG A 126 4.55 15.57 -21.72
CA ARG A 126 5.81 14.83 -21.80
C ARG A 126 6.59 14.98 -20.49
N ASN A 127 7.17 13.91 -20.01
CA ASN A 127 7.97 13.87 -18.78
C ASN A 127 9.25 13.04 -18.89
N GLU A 128 9.50 12.45 -20.09
CA GLU A 128 10.73 11.70 -20.37
C GLU A 128 11.23 12.05 -21.78
N GLY A 129 11.99 13.15 -21.88
CA GLY A 129 12.46 13.69 -23.16
C GLY A 129 11.28 14.01 -24.09
N LYS A 130 11.19 13.31 -25.23
CA LYS A 130 10.06 13.44 -26.18
C LYS A 130 8.88 12.55 -25.88
N ASN A 131 8.99 11.67 -24.88
CA ASN A 131 7.97 10.65 -24.58
C ASN A 131 7.11 11.06 -23.39
N THR A 132 5.94 10.42 -23.27
CA THR A 132 5.15 10.40 -22.03
C THR A 132 5.40 9.08 -21.33
N LEU A 133 5.80 9.14 -20.04
CA LEU A 133 6.03 7.98 -19.20
C LEU A 133 5.00 7.94 -18.06
N HIS A 134 4.38 6.79 -17.84
CA HIS A 134 3.49 6.52 -16.70
C HIS A 134 2.35 7.55 -16.55
N GLY A 135 1.76 7.98 -17.67
CA GLY A 135 0.64 8.91 -17.68
C GLY A 135 1.01 10.39 -17.63
N GLY A 136 2.31 10.72 -17.69
CA GLY A 136 2.79 12.10 -17.70
C GLY A 136 3.19 12.64 -16.33
N PRO A 137 3.62 13.92 -16.22
CA PRO A 137 4.13 14.51 -14.97
C PRO A 137 3.09 14.55 -13.85
N GLY A 138 1.82 14.68 -14.18
CA GLY A 138 0.67 14.61 -13.26
C GLY A 138 -0.05 13.26 -13.28
N GLY A 139 0.64 12.16 -13.63
CA GLY A 139 0.08 10.82 -13.65
C GLY A 139 -0.38 10.32 -12.27
N PHE A 140 -1.06 9.19 -12.23
CA PHE A 140 -1.75 8.64 -11.05
C PHE A 140 -0.84 8.49 -9.82
N GLY A 141 0.44 8.17 -10.02
CA GLY A 141 1.42 8.01 -8.95
C GLY A 141 1.77 9.29 -8.19
N SER A 142 1.44 10.47 -8.73
CA SER A 142 1.63 11.78 -8.08
C SER A 142 0.33 12.41 -7.56
N ARG A 143 -0.81 11.72 -7.72
CA ARG A 143 -2.13 12.22 -7.34
C ARG A 143 -2.53 11.77 -5.94
N TRP A 144 -3.43 12.54 -5.34
CA TRP A 144 -4.05 12.18 -4.08
C TRP A 144 -5.29 11.33 -4.34
N TRP A 145 -5.30 10.11 -3.83
CA TRP A 145 -6.42 9.17 -3.89
C TRP A 145 -7.27 9.30 -2.62
N SER A 146 -8.58 9.14 -2.74
CA SER A 146 -9.38 8.81 -1.57
C SER A 146 -9.01 7.40 -1.10
N ILE A 147 -9.08 7.14 0.21
CA ILE A 147 -8.95 5.79 0.77
C ILE A 147 -10.10 5.60 1.76
N ASP A 148 -10.94 4.60 1.47
CA ASP A 148 -12.03 4.18 2.32
C ASP A 148 -11.72 2.81 2.93
N ALA A 149 -11.71 2.75 4.26
CA ALA A 149 -11.63 1.49 5.00
C ALA A 149 -12.97 0.76 4.86
N LEU A 150 -12.95 -0.44 4.29
CA LEU A 150 -14.16 -1.23 4.16
C LEU A 150 -14.44 -1.99 5.46
N PRO A 151 -15.73 -2.27 5.79
CA PRO A 151 -16.07 -3.14 6.89
C PRO A 151 -15.39 -4.51 6.74
N LEU A 152 -15.06 -5.15 7.86
CA LEU A 152 -14.56 -6.52 7.85
C LEU A 152 -15.60 -7.41 7.16
N ALA A 153 -15.19 -8.12 6.12
CA ALA A 153 -16.07 -9.00 5.39
C ALA A 153 -16.42 -10.28 6.20
N ASP A 154 -17.55 -10.90 5.91
CA ASP A 154 -18.01 -12.12 6.61
C ASP A 154 -17.01 -13.28 6.44
N ASP A 155 -16.27 -13.32 5.36
CA ASP A 155 -15.19 -14.28 5.10
C ASP A 155 -13.86 -13.93 5.80
N GLY A 156 -13.86 -12.86 6.63
CA GLY A 156 -12.69 -12.40 7.37
C GLY A 156 -11.65 -11.62 6.54
N CYS A 157 -11.95 -11.31 5.28
CA CYS A 157 -11.07 -10.48 4.45
C CYS A 157 -11.08 -9.02 4.92
N VAL A 158 -9.91 -8.36 4.83
CA VAL A 158 -9.72 -6.96 5.20
C VAL A 158 -9.39 -6.16 3.95
N ALA A 159 -10.11 -5.08 3.67
CA ALA A 159 -9.92 -4.33 2.44
C ALA A 159 -10.02 -2.81 2.60
N VAL A 160 -9.28 -2.09 1.76
CA VAL A 160 -9.47 -0.65 1.48
C VAL A 160 -9.83 -0.46 0.02
N GLU A 161 -10.64 0.56 -0.25
CA GLU A 161 -10.92 1.01 -1.60
C GLU A 161 -10.32 2.39 -1.82
N LEU A 162 -9.53 2.51 -2.89
CA LEU A 162 -8.92 3.76 -3.32
C LEU A 162 -9.69 4.31 -4.51
N GLY A 163 -9.96 5.61 -4.52
CA GLY A 163 -10.68 6.28 -5.61
C GLY A 163 -9.90 7.45 -6.19
N LEU A 164 -9.95 7.60 -7.51
CA LEU A 164 -9.38 8.74 -8.23
C LEU A 164 -10.28 9.12 -9.40
N VAL A 165 -10.47 10.42 -9.58
CA VAL A 165 -11.08 10.98 -10.80
C VAL A 165 -9.99 11.70 -11.58
N SER A 166 -9.86 11.33 -12.87
CA SER A 166 -9.02 11.99 -13.85
C SER A 166 -9.94 12.65 -14.88
N GLU A 167 -9.98 13.98 -14.90
CA GLU A 167 -10.92 14.74 -15.72
C GLU A 167 -10.59 14.63 -17.22
N ASP A 168 -11.54 14.99 -18.09
CA ASP A 168 -11.31 15.08 -19.53
C ASP A 168 -10.16 16.04 -19.84
N GLY A 169 -9.22 15.62 -20.67
CA GLY A 169 -8.01 16.38 -21.01
C GLY A 169 -6.88 16.30 -19.97
N ASP A 170 -7.06 15.58 -18.88
CA ASP A 170 -5.99 15.39 -17.87
C ASP A 170 -4.74 14.77 -18.51
N GLN A 171 -3.58 15.45 -18.40
CA GLN A 171 -2.32 15.10 -19.06
C GLN A 171 -2.43 14.97 -20.60
N GLY A 172 -3.53 15.44 -21.21
CA GLY A 172 -3.86 15.33 -22.64
C GLY A 172 -4.68 14.09 -23.01
N PHE A 173 -5.05 13.26 -22.06
CA PHE A 173 -5.91 12.10 -22.31
C PHE A 173 -7.39 12.51 -22.43
N PRO A 174 -8.12 12.02 -23.47
CA PRO A 174 -9.52 12.35 -23.65
C PRO A 174 -10.45 11.59 -22.68
N GLY A 175 -11.59 12.18 -22.41
CA GLY A 175 -12.66 11.62 -21.58
C GLY A 175 -12.35 11.69 -20.08
N ARG A 176 -13.41 11.76 -19.28
CA ARG A 176 -13.34 11.70 -17.82
C ARG A 176 -13.24 10.24 -17.37
N LEU A 177 -12.23 9.90 -16.60
CA LEU A 177 -11.99 8.55 -16.11
C LEU A 177 -12.17 8.50 -14.58
N GLU A 178 -13.10 7.67 -14.13
CA GLU A 178 -13.24 7.31 -12.71
C GLU A 178 -12.55 5.97 -12.49
N VAL A 179 -11.64 5.91 -11.51
CA VAL A 179 -10.87 4.70 -11.18
C VAL A 179 -11.07 4.38 -9.73
N SER A 180 -11.37 3.12 -9.43
CA SER A 180 -11.23 2.57 -8.09
C SER A 180 -10.26 1.39 -8.09
N VAL A 181 -9.49 1.27 -7.02
CA VAL A 181 -8.56 0.17 -6.79
C VAL A 181 -8.81 -0.38 -5.41
N ARG A 182 -9.14 -1.67 -5.33
CA ARG A 182 -9.35 -2.33 -4.04
C ARG A 182 -8.15 -3.19 -3.70
N TYR A 183 -7.59 -2.96 -2.51
CA TYR A 183 -6.59 -3.82 -1.90
C TYR A 183 -7.25 -4.69 -0.84
N THR A 184 -7.14 -5.99 -0.99
CA THR A 184 -7.73 -6.97 -0.07
C THR A 184 -6.65 -7.91 0.47
N LEU A 185 -6.61 -8.09 1.79
CA LEU A 185 -5.88 -9.19 2.41
C LEU A 185 -6.83 -10.30 2.79
N THR A 186 -6.56 -11.51 2.32
CA THR A 186 -7.36 -12.70 2.59
C THR A 186 -6.83 -13.48 3.81
N LEU A 187 -7.66 -14.38 4.35
CA LEU A 187 -7.24 -15.34 5.37
C LEU A 187 -6.29 -16.42 4.83
N LEU A 188 -6.07 -16.48 3.51
CA LEU A 188 -5.12 -17.39 2.87
C LEU A 188 -3.75 -16.73 2.66
N ASP A 189 -3.51 -15.58 3.31
CA ASP A 189 -2.26 -14.80 3.19
C ASP A 189 -2.01 -14.29 1.77
N GLU A 190 -3.08 -13.95 1.04
CA GLU A 190 -3.02 -13.34 -0.28
C GLU A 190 -3.25 -11.83 -0.19
N TRP A 191 -2.56 -11.07 -1.02
CA TRP A 191 -2.88 -9.70 -1.34
C TRP A 191 -3.47 -9.63 -2.74
N CYS A 192 -4.78 -9.36 -2.82
CA CYS A 192 -5.52 -9.16 -4.06
C CYS A 192 -5.59 -7.68 -4.41
N ILE A 193 -5.47 -7.37 -5.71
CA ILE A 193 -5.59 -6.02 -6.27
C ILE A 193 -6.63 -6.05 -7.36
N ASP A 194 -7.78 -5.40 -7.12
CA ASP A 194 -8.88 -5.31 -8.08
C ASP A 194 -8.95 -3.89 -8.64
N TYR A 195 -8.90 -3.75 -9.97
CA TYR A 195 -9.08 -2.49 -10.66
C TYR A 195 -10.46 -2.40 -11.29
N ARG A 196 -11.14 -1.28 -11.07
CA ARG A 196 -12.37 -0.91 -11.74
C ARG A 196 -12.21 0.48 -12.35
N GLN A 197 -12.72 0.65 -13.57
CA GLN A 197 -12.66 1.94 -14.24
C GLN A 197 -13.91 2.18 -15.05
N THR A 198 -14.35 3.45 -15.10
CA THR A 198 -15.44 3.92 -15.93
C THR A 198 -14.94 5.12 -16.72
N LEU A 199 -14.92 4.99 -18.04
CA LEU A 199 -14.60 6.08 -18.95
C LEU A 199 -15.89 6.74 -19.40
N ILE A 200 -16.01 8.05 -19.17
CA ILE A 200 -17.07 8.89 -19.68
C ILE A 200 -16.49 9.64 -20.89
N PRO A 201 -16.90 9.32 -22.13
CA PRO A 201 -16.35 9.97 -23.31
C PRO A 201 -16.56 11.48 -23.27
N SER A 202 -15.64 12.23 -23.91
CA SER A 202 -15.87 13.65 -24.15
C SER A 202 -17.10 13.82 -25.03
N PRO A 203 -17.93 14.87 -24.83
CA PRO A 203 -18.99 15.19 -25.74
C PRO A 203 -18.44 15.31 -27.18
N LEU A 204 -19.13 14.73 -28.17
CA LEU A 204 -18.82 14.96 -29.57
C LEU A 204 -19.18 16.41 -29.89
N ILE A 205 -18.18 17.25 -30.12
CA ILE A 205 -18.35 18.62 -30.62
C ILE A 205 -18.40 18.56 -32.12
#